data_c74d8c9f60a46bd8a4b7962e5ca8bd15
#
_entry.id   c74d8c9f60a46bd8a4b7962e5ca8bd15
#
_cell.length_a   1.000
_cell.length_b   1.000
_cell.length_c   1.000
_cell.angle_alpha   90.00
_cell.angle_beta   90.00
_cell.angle_gamma   90.00
#
_symmetry.space_group_name_H-M   'P 1'
#
loop_
_entity.id
_entity.type
_entity.pdbx_description
1 polymer ?
#
loop_
_entity_poly.entity_id
_entity_poly.type
_entity_poly.pdbx_seq_one_letter_code
_entity_poly.pdbx_strand_id
1 'polypeptide(L)'
;MINKIINEFSTPFYLYDENIIEEKIRFLNNLNFKFDSKFHFAVKANPNLAILNKINHHNFGAEVVSAGELFKALKSGFDPSNIIFDGPGKTEFDLKYAITQQIKSINIENLEEIDFINEYSLSKGLITNIGIRINPNIDGYTLDKITTGKTGGKFGVSFDQIDFDSISKLKGIKLSTLSEHIGSQITDHHQLIKSYQELIILADGLLKKGISIETLDF
;
A
#
# COMPACT_ATOMS: atom_id res chain seq x y z
N MET A 1 33.07 11.41 14.62
CA MET A 1 32.29 10.17 14.44
C MET A 1 32.45 9.60 13.03
N ILE A 2 32.13 10.33 11.96
CA ILE A 2 32.19 9.85 10.56
C ILE A 2 33.57 9.35 10.16
N ASN A 3 34.65 10.07 10.45
CA ASN A 3 36.04 9.65 10.12
C ASN A 3 36.42 8.30 10.75
N LYS A 4 35.91 8.01 11.96
CA LYS A 4 36.15 6.70 12.60
C LYS A 4 35.46 5.58 11.82
N ILE A 5 34.21 5.82 11.39
CA ILE A 5 33.41 4.86 10.61
C ILE A 5 34.08 4.61 9.24
N ILE A 6 34.54 5.69 8.55
CA ILE A 6 35.24 5.57 7.27
C ILE A 6 36.49 4.72 7.39
N ASN A 7 37.26 4.90 8.48
CA ASN A 7 38.49 4.14 8.70
C ASN A 7 38.23 2.67 9.03
N GLU A 8 37.06 2.37 9.62
CA GLU A 8 36.70 1.00 10.02
C GLU A 8 36.07 0.21 8.86
N PHE A 9 35.17 0.85 8.10
CA PHE A 9 34.36 0.16 7.08
C PHE A 9 34.78 0.44 5.64
N SER A 10 35.70 1.39 5.41
CA SER A 10 36.06 1.92 4.09
C SER A 10 34.83 2.47 3.32
N THR A 11 35.08 3.12 2.19
CA THR A 11 34.01 3.67 1.31
C THR A 11 33.94 2.89 0.00
N PRO A 12 32.78 2.85 -0.68
CA PRO A 12 31.49 3.51 -0.36
C PRO A 12 30.61 2.70 0.61
N PHE A 13 29.79 3.38 1.42
CA PHE A 13 28.76 2.76 2.26
C PHE A 13 27.58 3.71 2.49
N TYR A 14 26.41 3.17 2.87
CA TYR A 14 25.27 3.95 3.38
C TYR A 14 25.33 3.98 4.91
N LEU A 15 25.22 5.17 5.47
CA LEU A 15 25.16 5.39 6.92
C LEU A 15 23.76 5.84 7.29
N TYR A 16 23.10 5.10 8.15
CA TYR A 16 21.79 5.43 8.72
C TYR A 16 21.96 5.87 10.16
N ASP A 17 21.39 7.03 10.50
CA ASP A 17 21.34 7.51 11.89
C ASP A 17 20.01 7.10 12.50
N GLU A 18 20.08 6.23 13.50
CA GLU A 18 18.91 5.71 14.18
C GLU A 18 18.08 6.81 14.87
N ASN A 19 18.74 7.85 15.41
CA ASN A 19 18.03 8.94 16.08
C ASN A 19 17.19 9.75 15.10
N ILE A 20 17.69 9.97 13.88
CA ILE A 20 16.95 10.67 12.83
C ILE A 20 15.71 9.84 12.42
N ILE A 21 15.86 8.53 12.29
CA ILE A 21 14.75 7.63 11.98
C ILE A 21 13.68 7.72 13.07
N GLU A 22 14.10 7.59 14.34
CA GLU A 22 13.18 7.71 15.48
C GLU A 22 12.49 9.05 15.58
N GLU A 23 13.20 10.16 15.32
CA GLU A 23 12.61 11.48 15.29
C GLU A 23 11.46 11.58 14.29
N LYS A 24 11.66 11.06 13.07
CA LYS A 24 10.62 11.04 12.03
C LYS A 24 9.43 10.16 12.41
N ILE A 25 9.69 9.00 12.97
CA ILE A 25 8.63 8.10 13.46
C ILE A 25 7.81 8.79 14.56
N ARG A 26 8.47 9.40 15.55
CA ARG A 26 7.79 10.13 16.63
C ARG A 26 6.97 11.31 16.09
N PHE A 27 7.51 12.03 15.12
CA PHE A 27 6.77 13.12 14.46
C PHE A 27 5.45 12.61 13.86
N LEU A 28 5.48 11.52 13.10
CA LEU A 28 4.28 10.92 12.51
C LEU A 28 3.30 10.40 13.57
N ASN A 29 3.79 9.71 14.60
CA ASN A 29 2.95 9.19 15.68
C ASN A 29 2.28 10.29 16.53
N ASN A 30 2.85 11.49 16.54
CA ASN A 30 2.28 12.65 17.25
C ASN A 30 1.23 13.42 16.42
N LEU A 31 1.05 13.06 15.14
CA LEU A 31 -0.04 13.62 14.35
C LEU A 31 -1.38 13.12 14.91
N ASN A 32 -2.28 14.05 15.19
CA ASN A 32 -3.58 13.73 15.77
C ASN A 32 -4.66 13.88 14.69
N PHE A 33 -5.20 12.76 14.25
CA PHE A 33 -6.33 12.74 13.32
C PHE A 33 -7.65 12.58 14.10
N LYS A 34 -8.73 13.11 13.53
CA LYS A 34 -10.10 12.94 14.09
C LYS A 34 -10.75 11.61 13.71
N PHE A 35 -10.03 10.74 13.04
CA PHE A 35 -10.45 9.43 12.56
C PHE A 35 -9.34 8.41 12.85
N ASP A 36 -9.71 7.15 12.86
CA ASP A 36 -8.73 6.07 12.99
C ASP A 36 -7.79 6.04 11.79
N SER A 37 -6.50 6.04 12.06
CA SER A 37 -5.47 6.15 11.04
C SER A 37 -4.25 5.34 11.40
N LYS A 38 -3.58 4.79 10.38
CA LYS A 38 -2.35 4.02 10.53
C LYS A 38 -1.37 4.34 9.43
N PHE A 39 -0.12 4.60 9.80
CA PHE A 39 0.96 4.75 8.84
C PHE A 39 1.51 3.38 8.43
N HIS A 40 1.72 3.20 7.13
CA HIS A 40 2.41 2.06 6.57
C HIS A 40 3.72 2.51 5.94
N PHE A 41 4.78 1.78 6.21
CA PHE A 41 6.09 2.07 5.63
C PHE A 41 6.24 1.35 4.29
N ALA A 42 6.52 2.10 3.23
CA ALA A 42 6.79 1.54 1.91
C ALA A 42 8.16 0.83 1.92
N VAL A 43 8.16 -0.50 1.98
CA VAL A 43 9.36 -1.33 2.09
C VAL A 43 10.32 -1.13 0.92
N LYS A 44 9.78 -0.81 -0.28
CA LYS A 44 10.57 -0.46 -1.48
C LYS A 44 11.57 0.68 -1.25
N ALA A 45 11.31 1.59 -0.30
CA ALA A 45 12.19 2.71 0.01
C ALA A 45 13.47 2.24 0.73
N ASN A 46 13.34 1.29 1.64
CA ASN A 46 14.48 0.69 2.33
C ASN A 46 14.13 -0.68 2.95
N PRO A 47 14.48 -1.80 2.29
CA PRO A 47 14.17 -3.15 2.76
C PRO A 47 15.19 -3.71 3.76
N ASN A 48 15.96 -2.87 4.45
CA ASN A 48 16.92 -3.30 5.47
C ASN A 48 16.16 -3.82 6.70
N LEU A 49 16.45 -5.06 7.12
CA LEU A 49 15.73 -5.73 8.20
C LEU A 49 15.82 -4.99 9.54
N ALA A 50 16.96 -4.36 9.86
CA ALA A 50 17.12 -3.60 11.10
C ALA A 50 16.22 -2.35 11.11
N ILE A 51 16.12 -1.66 9.96
CA ILE A 51 15.22 -0.50 9.81
C ILE A 51 13.77 -0.93 9.88
N LEU A 52 13.40 -2.00 9.16
CA LEU A 52 12.04 -2.54 9.18
C LEU A 52 11.62 -2.97 10.59
N ASN A 53 12.50 -3.68 11.31
CA ASN A 53 12.25 -4.07 12.69
C ASN A 53 12.03 -2.85 13.60
N LYS A 54 12.86 -1.80 13.46
CA LYS A 54 12.69 -0.55 14.20
C LYS A 54 11.32 0.08 13.93
N ILE A 55 10.92 0.18 12.67
CA ILE A 55 9.62 0.75 12.25
C ILE A 55 8.47 -0.05 12.83
N ASN A 56 8.55 -1.39 12.77
CA ASN A 56 7.54 -2.28 13.36
C ASN A 56 7.35 -2.04 14.86
N HIS A 57 8.43 -1.84 15.63
CA HIS A 57 8.34 -1.56 17.08
C HIS A 57 7.57 -0.29 17.42
N HIS A 58 7.40 0.61 16.47
CA HIS A 58 6.61 1.83 16.62
C HIS A 58 5.16 1.70 16.11
N ASN A 59 4.68 0.47 15.91
CA ASN A 59 3.31 0.16 15.50
C ASN A 59 2.93 0.66 14.09
N PHE A 60 3.89 0.87 13.20
CA PHE A 60 3.61 1.08 11.78
C PHE A 60 3.21 -0.22 11.10
N GLY A 61 2.44 -0.13 10.03
CA GLY A 61 2.28 -1.21 9.08
C GLY A 61 3.40 -1.22 8.03
N ALA A 62 3.38 -2.21 7.15
CA ALA A 62 4.25 -2.29 5.99
C ALA A 62 3.44 -2.30 4.70
N GLU A 63 3.90 -1.56 3.70
CA GLU A 63 3.45 -1.66 2.32
C GLU A 63 4.54 -2.38 1.53
N VAL A 64 4.17 -3.46 0.84
CA VAL A 64 5.08 -4.31 0.08
C VAL A 64 4.63 -4.42 -1.38
N VAL A 65 5.58 -4.59 -2.30
CA VAL A 65 5.31 -4.67 -3.75
C VAL A 65 5.84 -5.97 -4.38
N SER A 66 6.28 -6.91 -3.59
CA SER A 66 6.73 -8.24 -4.03
C SER A 66 6.73 -9.25 -2.89
N ALA A 67 6.71 -10.54 -3.22
CA ALA A 67 6.87 -11.61 -2.24
C ALA A 67 8.19 -11.50 -1.44
N GLY A 68 9.24 -11.01 -2.08
CA GLY A 68 10.53 -10.78 -1.41
C GLY A 68 10.47 -9.69 -0.34
N GLU A 69 9.73 -8.61 -0.60
CA GLU A 69 9.48 -7.56 0.40
C GLU A 69 8.53 -8.05 1.50
N LEU A 70 7.47 -8.78 1.14
CA LEU A 70 6.58 -9.43 2.11
C LEU A 70 7.35 -10.36 3.05
N PHE A 71 8.24 -11.21 2.50
CA PHE A 71 9.10 -12.06 3.31
C PHE A 71 9.97 -11.24 4.29
N LYS A 72 10.56 -10.14 3.83
CA LYS A 72 11.38 -9.26 4.70
C LYS A 72 10.55 -8.58 5.78
N ALA A 73 9.34 -8.11 5.45
CA ALA A 73 8.44 -7.51 6.42
C ALA A 73 8.08 -8.53 7.53
N LEU A 74 7.63 -9.72 7.16
CA LEU A 74 7.33 -10.81 8.10
C LEU A 74 8.57 -11.19 8.94
N LYS A 75 9.74 -11.29 8.32
CA LYS A 75 11.00 -11.60 9.00
C LYS A 75 11.42 -10.51 9.99
N SER A 76 11.01 -9.26 9.75
CA SER A 76 11.26 -8.12 10.64
C SER A 76 10.20 -7.98 11.75
N GLY A 77 9.26 -8.94 11.85
CA GLY A 77 8.28 -9.02 12.92
C GLY A 77 6.96 -8.30 12.65
N PHE A 78 6.71 -7.79 11.44
CA PHE A 78 5.40 -7.24 11.13
C PHE A 78 4.33 -8.33 11.20
N ASP A 79 3.23 -8.01 11.89
CA ASP A 79 2.05 -8.86 11.87
C ASP A 79 1.41 -8.83 10.47
N PRO A 80 1.04 -9.98 9.89
CA PRO A 80 0.38 -10.04 8.59
C PRO A 80 -0.83 -9.10 8.49
N SER A 81 -1.62 -8.96 9.55
CA SER A 81 -2.78 -8.05 9.61
C SER A 81 -2.42 -6.56 9.48
N ASN A 82 -1.14 -6.22 9.49
CA ASN A 82 -0.61 -4.88 9.31
C ASN A 82 0.21 -4.72 8.01
N ILE A 83 0.08 -5.66 7.08
CA ILE A 83 0.80 -5.61 5.80
C ILE A 83 -0.20 -5.43 4.66
N ILE A 84 0.07 -4.46 3.79
CA ILE A 84 -0.66 -4.20 2.54
C ILE A 84 0.26 -4.56 1.38
N PHE A 85 -0.27 -5.27 0.38
CA PHE A 85 0.46 -5.58 -0.84
C PHE A 85 -0.06 -4.72 -1.99
N ASP A 86 0.78 -3.85 -2.52
CA ASP A 86 0.46 -2.92 -3.60
C ASP A 86 1.33 -3.19 -4.84
N GLY A 87 1.08 -2.46 -5.95
CA GLY A 87 1.92 -2.49 -7.15
C GLY A 87 1.38 -3.33 -8.31
N PRO A 88 1.70 -2.92 -9.56
CA PRO A 88 1.10 -3.45 -10.78
C PRO A 88 1.75 -4.73 -11.31
N GLY A 89 2.84 -5.18 -10.71
CA GLY A 89 3.64 -6.29 -11.22
C GLY A 89 3.52 -7.59 -10.43
N LYS A 90 2.39 -7.81 -9.74
CA LYS A 90 2.18 -9.02 -8.95
C LYS A 90 2.11 -10.26 -9.85
N THR A 91 2.97 -11.23 -9.60
CA THR A 91 2.92 -12.55 -10.22
C THR A 91 1.97 -13.47 -9.46
N GLU A 92 1.59 -14.60 -10.07
CA GLU A 92 0.85 -15.64 -9.34
C GLU A 92 1.56 -16.10 -8.07
N PHE A 93 2.89 -16.16 -8.08
CA PHE A 93 3.66 -16.53 -6.90
C PHE A 93 3.50 -15.49 -5.79
N ASP A 94 3.56 -14.20 -6.13
CA ASP A 94 3.37 -13.11 -5.17
C ASP A 94 1.97 -13.16 -4.55
N LEU A 95 0.93 -13.32 -5.38
CA LEU A 95 -0.46 -13.42 -4.93
C LEU A 95 -0.69 -14.65 -4.04
N LYS A 96 -0.24 -15.82 -4.46
CA LYS A 96 -0.34 -17.07 -3.67
C LYS A 96 0.34 -16.93 -2.31
N TYR A 97 1.53 -16.31 -2.28
CA TYR A 97 2.25 -16.10 -1.03
C TYR A 97 1.50 -15.14 -0.12
N ALA A 98 1.04 -13.99 -0.63
CA ALA A 98 0.29 -13.00 0.13
C ALA A 98 -1.02 -13.57 0.72
N ILE A 99 -1.81 -14.29 -0.09
CA ILE A 99 -3.04 -14.95 0.33
C ILE A 99 -2.76 -15.95 1.46
N THR A 100 -1.72 -16.78 1.30
CA THR A 100 -1.36 -17.81 2.30
C THR A 100 -0.90 -17.18 3.61
N GLN A 101 -0.26 -16.02 3.58
CA GLN A 101 0.13 -15.29 4.79
C GLN A 101 -1.04 -14.53 5.44
N GLN A 102 -2.22 -14.47 4.80
CA GLN A 102 -3.41 -13.78 5.28
C GLN A 102 -3.12 -12.34 5.70
N ILE A 103 -2.47 -11.60 4.82
CA ILE A 103 -2.13 -10.20 5.06
C ILE A 103 -3.38 -9.32 5.11
N LYS A 104 -3.23 -8.07 5.58
CA LYS A 104 -4.34 -7.13 5.76
C LYS A 104 -5.14 -6.92 4.48
N SER A 105 -4.46 -6.67 3.35
CA SER A 105 -5.11 -6.40 2.06
C SER A 105 -4.13 -6.62 0.91
N ILE A 106 -4.67 -7.04 -0.23
CA ILE A 106 -3.99 -7.02 -1.52
C ILE A 106 -4.69 -5.94 -2.37
N ASN A 107 -3.99 -4.84 -2.65
CA ASN A 107 -4.50 -3.79 -3.52
C ASN A 107 -4.31 -4.22 -4.98
N ILE A 108 -5.41 -4.43 -5.70
CA ILE A 108 -5.39 -4.83 -7.10
C ILE A 108 -5.15 -3.61 -8.00
N GLU A 109 -4.41 -3.82 -9.07
CA GLU A 109 -4.06 -2.80 -10.07
C GLU A 109 -4.75 -3.06 -11.42
N ASN A 110 -5.34 -4.24 -11.58
CA ASN A 110 -6.14 -4.63 -12.73
C ASN A 110 -7.23 -5.63 -12.32
N LEU A 111 -8.29 -5.74 -13.11
CA LEU A 111 -9.44 -6.58 -12.78
C LEU A 111 -9.15 -8.08 -12.91
N GLU A 112 -8.17 -8.47 -13.71
CA GLU A 112 -7.78 -9.88 -13.90
C GLU A 112 -7.23 -10.50 -12.61
N GLU A 113 -6.63 -9.69 -11.74
CA GLU A 113 -6.14 -10.16 -10.43
C GLU A 113 -7.29 -10.66 -9.54
N ILE A 114 -8.51 -10.10 -9.69
CA ILE A 114 -9.67 -10.44 -8.86
C ILE A 114 -10.07 -11.90 -9.02
N ASP A 115 -10.19 -12.37 -10.26
CA ASP A 115 -10.61 -13.74 -10.55
C ASP A 115 -9.60 -14.72 -9.97
N PHE A 116 -8.31 -14.47 -10.19
CA PHE A 116 -7.25 -15.31 -9.66
C PHE A 116 -7.27 -15.37 -8.12
N ILE A 117 -7.36 -14.20 -7.45
CA ILE A 117 -7.39 -14.13 -5.98
C ILE A 117 -8.62 -14.85 -5.45
N ASN A 118 -9.80 -14.64 -6.05
CA ASN A 118 -11.03 -15.31 -5.65
C ASN A 118 -10.93 -16.83 -5.75
N GLU A 119 -10.51 -17.36 -6.89
CA GLU A 119 -10.40 -18.81 -7.13
C GLU A 119 -9.36 -19.44 -6.20
N TYR A 120 -8.19 -18.83 -6.09
CA TYR A 120 -7.14 -19.37 -5.23
C TYR A 120 -7.53 -19.35 -3.75
N SER A 121 -8.15 -18.27 -3.28
CA SER A 121 -8.63 -18.16 -1.90
C SER A 121 -9.67 -19.24 -1.59
N LEU A 122 -10.65 -19.44 -2.47
CA LEU A 122 -11.64 -20.51 -2.34
C LEU A 122 -11.00 -21.89 -2.28
N SER A 123 -9.98 -22.15 -3.12
CA SER A 123 -9.26 -23.43 -3.12
C SER A 123 -8.52 -23.71 -1.79
N LYS A 124 -8.26 -22.67 -1.01
CA LYS A 124 -7.63 -22.76 0.32
C LYS A 124 -8.61 -22.65 1.47
N GLY A 125 -9.91 -22.47 1.20
CA GLY A 125 -10.91 -22.21 2.23
C GLY A 125 -10.73 -20.87 2.93
N LEU A 126 -10.13 -19.89 2.25
CA LEU A 126 -9.84 -18.56 2.78
C LEU A 126 -10.75 -17.51 2.15
N ILE A 127 -10.88 -16.37 2.82
CA ILE A 127 -11.43 -15.14 2.28
C ILE A 127 -10.33 -14.09 2.36
N THR A 128 -9.93 -13.57 1.21
CA THR A 128 -8.86 -12.56 1.12
C THR A 128 -9.45 -11.16 1.05
N ASN A 129 -9.00 -10.27 1.92
CA ASN A 129 -9.33 -8.86 1.80
C ASN A 129 -8.59 -8.26 0.61
N ILE A 130 -9.33 -7.57 -0.25
CA ILE A 130 -8.76 -6.84 -1.36
C ILE A 130 -9.04 -5.35 -1.25
N GLY A 131 -8.11 -4.56 -1.75
CA GLY A 131 -8.31 -3.17 -2.11
C GLY A 131 -8.39 -3.02 -3.63
N ILE A 132 -9.02 -1.97 -4.10
CA ILE A 132 -8.95 -1.58 -5.50
C ILE A 132 -8.23 -0.24 -5.58
N ARG A 133 -7.12 -0.22 -6.32
CA ARG A 133 -6.43 1.03 -6.61
C ARG A 133 -7.17 1.76 -7.71
N ILE A 134 -7.75 2.88 -7.34
CA ILE A 134 -8.48 3.74 -8.25
C ILE A 134 -7.50 4.67 -8.97
N ASN A 135 -7.62 4.76 -10.29
CA ASN A 135 -6.97 5.81 -11.04
C ASN A 135 -7.94 7.00 -11.15
N PRO A 136 -7.69 8.11 -10.41
CA PRO A 136 -8.63 9.24 -10.37
C PRO A 136 -8.57 10.10 -11.62
N ASN A 137 -7.69 9.80 -12.57
CA ASN A 137 -7.50 10.61 -13.78
C ASN A 137 -7.05 12.06 -13.51
N ILE A 138 -6.38 12.29 -12.38
CA ILE A 138 -5.86 13.58 -11.95
C ILE A 138 -4.37 13.67 -12.27
N ASP A 139 -3.94 14.77 -12.89
CA ASP A 139 -2.53 15.07 -13.08
C ASP A 139 -1.92 15.61 -11.78
N GLY A 140 -0.95 14.89 -11.23
CA GLY A 140 -0.20 15.32 -10.06
C GLY A 140 0.78 16.47 -10.30
N TYR A 141 0.86 17.00 -11.55
CA TYR A 141 1.83 18.02 -11.97
C TYR A 141 3.28 17.70 -11.57
N THR A 142 3.63 16.43 -11.67
CA THR A 142 5.00 15.94 -11.45
C THR A 142 5.66 15.59 -12.78
N LEU A 143 6.91 15.12 -12.73
CA LEU A 143 7.56 14.61 -13.96
C LEU A 143 6.75 13.46 -14.55
N ASP A 144 6.53 13.46 -15.87
CA ASP A 144 5.69 12.46 -16.56
C ASP A 144 6.03 11.01 -16.20
N LYS A 145 7.31 10.73 -15.93
CA LYS A 145 7.79 9.38 -15.56
C LYS A 145 7.36 8.90 -14.18
N ILE A 146 6.94 9.80 -13.29
CA ILE A 146 6.55 9.48 -11.91
C ILE A 146 5.10 9.85 -11.59
N THR A 147 4.38 10.40 -12.57
CA THR A 147 2.93 10.61 -12.49
C THR A 147 2.21 9.28 -12.67
N THR A 148 1.30 8.95 -11.77
CA THR A 148 0.56 7.67 -11.78
C THR A 148 -0.94 7.82 -11.98
N GLY A 149 -1.48 9.03 -11.89
CA GLY A 149 -2.91 9.31 -11.95
C GLY A 149 -3.46 9.76 -13.32
N LYS A 150 -2.64 9.77 -14.39
CA LYS A 150 -3.09 10.20 -15.73
C LYS A 150 -3.87 9.12 -16.48
N THR A 151 -4.78 9.56 -17.37
CA THR A 151 -5.47 8.69 -18.32
C THR A 151 -4.47 7.89 -19.16
N GLY A 152 -4.68 6.56 -19.23
CA GLY A 152 -3.78 5.64 -19.93
C GLY A 152 -2.48 5.32 -19.17
N GLY A 153 -2.39 5.71 -17.89
CA GLY A 153 -1.34 5.27 -17.00
C GLY A 153 -1.43 3.76 -16.73
N LYS A 154 -0.29 3.15 -16.39
CA LYS A 154 -0.19 1.70 -16.10
C LYS A 154 -0.66 1.33 -14.68
N PHE A 155 -1.10 2.29 -13.89
CA PHE A 155 -1.43 2.10 -12.48
C PHE A 155 -2.91 2.31 -12.23
N GLY A 156 -3.50 1.37 -11.47
CA GLY A 156 -4.87 1.43 -11.00
C GLY A 156 -5.91 1.23 -12.10
N VAL A 157 -7.15 1.06 -11.66
CA VAL A 157 -8.31 0.82 -12.50
C VAL A 157 -9.15 2.09 -12.58
N SER A 158 -9.61 2.44 -13.77
CA SER A 158 -10.56 3.56 -13.96
C SER A 158 -11.90 3.21 -13.34
N PHE A 159 -12.51 4.14 -12.60
CA PHE A 159 -13.75 3.90 -11.85
C PHE A 159 -14.89 3.36 -12.70
N ASP A 160 -15.04 3.85 -13.92
CA ASP A 160 -16.07 3.45 -14.87
C ASP A 160 -15.93 2.00 -15.40
N GLN A 161 -14.79 1.38 -15.19
CA GLN A 161 -14.52 -0.01 -15.58
C GLN A 161 -14.84 -1.03 -14.47
N ILE A 162 -15.16 -0.57 -13.26
CA ILE A 162 -15.31 -1.45 -12.09
C ILE A 162 -16.79 -1.79 -11.85
N ASP A 163 -17.14 -3.06 -11.97
CA ASP A 163 -18.43 -3.58 -11.53
C ASP A 163 -18.38 -4.01 -10.04
N PHE A 164 -18.53 -3.03 -9.17
CA PHE A 164 -18.52 -3.24 -7.72
C PHE A 164 -19.59 -4.20 -7.24
N ASP A 165 -20.75 -4.22 -7.91
CA ASP A 165 -21.88 -5.10 -7.53
C ASP A 165 -21.54 -6.57 -7.78
N SER A 166 -20.85 -6.88 -8.88
CA SER A 166 -20.38 -8.23 -9.17
C SER A 166 -19.24 -8.65 -8.25
N ILE A 167 -18.28 -7.76 -8.01
CA ILE A 167 -17.13 -8.01 -7.12
C ILE A 167 -17.62 -8.32 -5.69
N SER A 168 -18.61 -7.59 -5.19
CA SER A 168 -19.14 -7.76 -3.82
C SER A 168 -19.82 -9.11 -3.58
N LYS A 169 -20.18 -9.85 -4.64
CA LYS A 169 -20.84 -11.18 -4.57
C LYS A 169 -19.85 -12.34 -4.59
N LEU A 170 -18.57 -12.09 -4.88
CA LEU A 170 -17.54 -13.12 -4.90
C LEU A 170 -17.31 -13.69 -3.49
N LYS A 171 -17.06 -14.98 -3.40
CA LYS A 171 -17.02 -15.71 -2.11
C LYS A 171 -15.61 -15.86 -1.53
N GLY A 172 -14.58 -15.80 -2.37
CA GLY A 172 -13.18 -15.97 -1.95
C GLY A 172 -12.51 -14.66 -1.61
N ILE A 173 -13.18 -13.52 -1.83
CA ILE A 173 -12.65 -12.19 -1.55
C ILE A 173 -13.63 -11.34 -0.75
N LYS A 174 -13.09 -10.34 -0.08
CA LYS A 174 -13.84 -9.24 0.54
C LYS A 174 -13.25 -7.92 0.09
N LEU A 175 -14.02 -7.15 -0.69
CA LEU A 175 -13.64 -5.78 -1.00
C LEU A 175 -13.78 -4.93 0.27
N SER A 176 -12.66 -4.42 0.77
CA SER A 176 -12.62 -3.66 2.04
C SER A 176 -11.89 -2.33 1.91
N THR A 177 -11.13 -2.13 0.84
CA THR A 177 -10.23 -0.98 0.70
C THR A 177 -10.40 -0.32 -0.66
N LEU A 178 -10.39 1.01 -0.68
CA LEU A 178 -10.09 1.78 -1.87
C LEU A 178 -8.74 2.45 -1.66
N SER A 179 -7.86 2.36 -2.64
CA SER A 179 -6.55 3.02 -2.59
C SER A 179 -6.34 3.93 -3.78
N GLU A 180 -5.48 4.93 -3.61
CA GLU A 180 -5.03 5.77 -4.70
C GLU A 180 -3.60 6.24 -4.50
N HIS A 181 -2.95 6.56 -5.59
CA HIS A 181 -1.62 7.19 -5.57
C HIS A 181 -1.42 7.96 -6.87
N ILE A 182 -1.49 9.28 -6.81
CA ILE A 182 -1.45 10.14 -8.00
C ILE A 182 -0.02 10.49 -8.46
N GLY A 183 0.99 10.16 -7.68
CA GLY A 183 2.38 10.35 -8.03
C GLY A 183 3.29 10.58 -6.83
N SER A 184 4.59 10.58 -7.10
CA SER A 184 5.63 10.85 -6.11
C SER A 184 6.12 12.30 -6.23
N GLN A 185 6.68 12.85 -5.13
CA GLN A 185 7.29 14.18 -5.09
C GLN A 185 6.33 15.32 -5.48
N ILE A 186 5.05 15.16 -5.14
CA ILE A 186 4.04 16.20 -5.38
C ILE A 186 4.31 17.37 -4.45
N THR A 187 4.43 18.57 -5.00
CA THR A 187 4.64 19.81 -4.26
C THR A 187 3.37 20.65 -4.14
N ASP A 188 2.37 20.40 -5.00
CA ASP A 188 1.06 21.05 -4.95
C ASP A 188 0.07 20.20 -4.18
N HIS A 189 -0.17 20.52 -2.91
CA HIS A 189 -1.11 19.82 -2.05
C HIS A 189 -2.57 19.92 -2.50
N HIS A 190 -2.94 20.89 -3.36
CA HIS A 190 -4.31 21.01 -3.86
C HIS A 190 -4.73 19.81 -4.70
N GLN A 191 -3.80 19.24 -5.47
CA GLN A 191 -4.07 18.04 -6.27
C GLN A 191 -4.29 16.81 -5.37
N LEU A 192 -3.51 16.67 -4.31
CA LEU A 192 -3.70 15.62 -3.31
C LEU A 192 -5.07 15.74 -2.63
N ILE A 193 -5.42 16.95 -2.17
CA ILE A 193 -6.74 17.19 -1.53
C ILE A 193 -7.87 16.84 -2.47
N LYS A 194 -7.80 17.26 -3.75
CA LYS A 194 -8.81 16.96 -4.75
C LYS A 194 -8.97 15.46 -4.94
N SER A 195 -7.87 14.73 -5.12
CA SER A 195 -7.86 13.28 -5.29
C SER A 195 -8.50 12.57 -4.09
N TYR A 196 -8.06 12.90 -2.88
CA TYR A 196 -8.61 12.33 -1.65
C TYR A 196 -10.11 12.59 -1.49
N GLN A 197 -10.58 13.80 -1.86
CA GLN A 197 -12.01 14.12 -1.84
C GLN A 197 -12.81 13.24 -2.81
N GLU A 198 -12.30 13.01 -4.02
CA GLU A 198 -12.95 12.13 -5.00
C GLU A 198 -13.02 10.68 -4.50
N LEU A 199 -11.95 10.17 -3.88
CA LEU A 199 -11.95 8.82 -3.30
C LEU A 199 -12.96 8.70 -2.13
N ILE A 200 -13.06 9.72 -1.27
CA ILE A 200 -14.04 9.77 -0.17
C ILE A 200 -15.46 9.78 -0.72
N ILE A 201 -15.74 10.59 -1.75
CA ILE A 201 -17.08 10.65 -2.39
C ILE A 201 -17.44 9.28 -2.98
N LEU A 202 -16.48 8.62 -3.62
CA LEU A 202 -16.68 7.28 -4.16
C LEU A 202 -17.01 6.28 -3.06
N ALA A 203 -16.24 6.26 -1.98
CA ALA A 203 -16.46 5.37 -0.84
C ALA A 203 -17.86 5.58 -0.23
N ASP A 204 -18.27 6.83 -0.02
CA ASP A 204 -19.62 7.19 0.48
C ASP A 204 -20.73 6.69 -0.47
N GLY A 205 -20.50 6.81 -1.77
CA GLY A 205 -21.41 6.28 -2.79
C GLY A 205 -21.57 4.75 -2.74
N LEU A 206 -20.47 4.03 -2.52
CA LEU A 206 -20.48 2.57 -2.38
C LEU A 206 -21.15 2.12 -1.07
N LEU A 207 -20.87 2.81 0.02
CA LEU A 207 -21.53 2.56 1.32
C LEU A 207 -23.05 2.73 1.23
N LYS A 208 -23.55 3.74 0.52
CA LYS A 208 -24.99 3.96 0.26
C LYS A 208 -25.63 2.85 -0.56
N LYS A 209 -24.84 2.12 -1.37
CA LYS A 209 -25.27 0.93 -2.12
C LYS A 209 -25.14 -0.37 -1.30
N GLY A 210 -24.69 -0.30 -0.05
CA GLY A 210 -24.51 -1.46 0.81
C GLY A 210 -23.17 -2.19 0.62
N ILE A 211 -22.22 -1.62 -0.12
CA ILE A 211 -20.87 -2.14 -0.28
C ILE A 211 -19.98 -1.51 0.80
N SER A 212 -19.52 -2.33 1.73
CA SER A 212 -18.74 -1.88 2.89
C SER A 212 -17.29 -1.61 2.50
N ILE A 213 -16.89 -0.34 2.57
CA ILE A 213 -15.48 0.06 2.48
C ILE A 213 -15.02 0.43 3.90
N GLU A 214 -13.98 -0.24 4.38
CA GLU A 214 -13.47 -0.11 5.74
C GLU A 214 -12.21 0.76 5.81
N THR A 215 -11.47 0.84 4.70
CA THR A 215 -10.17 1.55 4.65
C THR A 215 -10.08 2.40 3.39
N LEU A 216 -9.59 3.61 3.56
CA LEU A 216 -9.07 4.44 2.47
C LEU A 216 -7.55 4.49 2.62
N ASP A 217 -6.83 4.19 1.55
CA ASP A 217 -5.37 4.09 1.48
C ASP A 217 -4.87 5.17 0.51
N PHE A 218 -4.02 6.10 1.01
CA PHE A 218 -3.58 7.30 0.31
C PHE A 218 -2.07 7.36 0.13
#